data_c43646ef96b47606f7ed691c4b4f5b3e
#
_entry.id   c43646ef96b47606f7ed691c4b4f5b3e
#
_cell.length_a   1.000
_cell.length_b   1.000
_cell.length_c   1.000
_cell.angle_alpha   90.00
_cell.angle_beta   90.00
_cell.angle_gamma   90.00
#
_symmetry.space_group_name_H-M   'P 1'
#
loop_
_entity.id
_entity.type
_entity.pdbx_description
1 polymer ?
#
loop_
_entity_poly.entity_id
_entity_poly.type
_entity_poly.pdbx_seq_one_letter_code
_entity_poly.pdbx_strand_id
1 'polypeptide(L)'
;ILATILVGSDPASGTYVKMKGNACERVGMKSLKVELNETTTTEELLIKIGELNDNPEVHGILLQHPVPDQIDERLCFDAIDIAKDVDGVTSLGFGKMAMNEPAFGSCTPQGIMRLLEHHEIEISGKHAVVVGRSPILGKPMAMMLLNKHATVTICHSRTKNLEEHVLSAE
;
A
#
# COMPACT_ATOMS: atom_id res chain seq x y z
N ILE A 1 -10.93 -13.80 6.75
CA ILE A 1 -9.93 -14.28 5.77
C ILE A 1 -9.24 -13.09 5.13
N LEU A 2 -7.89 -13.12 5.03
CA LEU A 2 -7.11 -12.25 4.15
C LEU A 2 -6.88 -12.98 2.82
N ALA A 3 -7.39 -12.46 1.72
CA ALA A 3 -7.08 -12.95 0.39
C ALA A 3 -5.85 -12.22 -0.17
N THR A 4 -4.83 -12.97 -0.58
CA THR A 4 -3.63 -12.44 -1.21
C THR A 4 -3.54 -12.95 -2.64
N ILE A 5 -3.60 -12.05 -3.60
CA ILE A 5 -3.52 -12.37 -5.03
C ILE A 5 -2.06 -12.21 -5.48
N LEU A 6 -1.51 -13.24 -6.09
CA LEU A 6 -0.20 -13.25 -6.73
C LEU A 6 -0.39 -13.56 -8.21
N VAL A 7 0.08 -12.71 -9.10
CA VAL A 7 0.08 -12.95 -10.54
C VAL A 7 1.51 -13.20 -11.01
N GLY A 8 1.70 -14.34 -11.67
CA GLY A 8 3.03 -14.77 -12.13
C GLY A 8 3.84 -15.49 -11.05
N SER A 9 5.14 -15.64 -11.33
CA SER A 9 6.05 -16.51 -10.56
C SER A 9 7.28 -15.77 -10.01
N ASP A 10 7.20 -14.44 -9.82
CA ASP A 10 8.32 -13.68 -9.26
C ASP A 10 8.73 -14.22 -7.87
N PRO A 11 9.99 -14.67 -7.68
CA PRO A 11 10.41 -15.29 -6.43
C PRO A 11 10.34 -14.37 -5.22
N ALA A 12 10.58 -13.07 -5.41
CA ALA A 12 10.50 -12.09 -4.33
C ALA A 12 9.04 -11.93 -3.85
N SER A 13 8.11 -11.75 -4.79
CA SER A 13 6.66 -11.68 -4.51
C SER A 13 6.15 -12.95 -3.86
N GLY A 14 6.60 -14.14 -4.32
CA GLY A 14 6.27 -15.42 -3.70
C GLY A 14 6.71 -15.53 -2.24
N THR A 15 7.91 -15.02 -1.93
CA THR A 15 8.43 -14.97 -0.56
C THR A 15 7.58 -14.07 0.33
N TYR A 16 7.21 -12.86 -0.14
CA TYR A 16 6.35 -11.95 0.62
C TYR A 16 4.97 -12.54 0.89
N VAL A 17 4.35 -13.19 -0.10
CA VAL A 17 3.05 -13.85 0.07
C VAL A 17 3.13 -14.95 1.12
N LYS A 18 4.20 -15.77 1.11
CA LYS A 18 4.44 -16.80 2.13
C LYS A 18 4.62 -16.19 3.53
N MET A 19 5.38 -15.11 3.65
CA MET A 19 5.57 -14.42 4.95
C MET A 19 4.24 -13.85 5.48
N LYS A 20 3.40 -13.29 4.62
CA LYS A 20 2.05 -12.81 4.98
C LYS A 20 1.15 -13.95 5.47
N GLY A 21 1.15 -15.10 4.79
CA GLY A 21 0.43 -16.28 5.23
C GLY A 21 0.86 -16.76 6.63
N ASN A 22 2.17 -16.86 6.86
CA ASN A 22 2.71 -17.20 8.18
C ASN A 22 2.34 -16.16 9.26
N ALA A 23 2.27 -14.87 8.89
CA ALA A 23 1.85 -13.82 9.83
C ALA A 23 0.37 -13.97 10.19
N CYS A 24 -0.49 -14.26 9.21
CA CYS A 24 -1.92 -14.54 9.45
C CYS A 24 -2.08 -15.70 10.43
N GLU A 25 -1.37 -16.81 10.21
CA GLU A 25 -1.45 -17.98 11.09
C GLU A 25 -1.04 -17.63 12.53
N ARG A 26 0.04 -16.88 12.74
CA ARG A 26 0.50 -16.46 14.07
C ARG A 26 -0.54 -15.65 14.86
N VAL A 27 -1.41 -14.91 14.17
CA VAL A 27 -2.45 -14.08 14.80
C VAL A 27 -3.84 -14.72 14.73
N GLY A 28 -3.94 -15.98 14.32
CA GLY A 28 -5.21 -16.71 14.25
C GLY A 28 -6.12 -16.30 13.08
N MET A 29 -5.57 -15.63 12.07
CA MET A 29 -6.29 -15.27 10.84
C MET A 29 -6.17 -16.37 9.79
N LYS A 30 -7.24 -16.61 9.03
CA LYS A 30 -7.16 -17.46 7.84
C LYS A 30 -6.57 -16.66 6.68
N SER A 31 -5.67 -17.28 5.91
CA SER A 31 -5.10 -16.74 4.67
C SER A 31 -5.61 -17.53 3.48
N LEU A 32 -6.10 -16.82 2.45
CA LEU A 32 -6.48 -17.38 1.16
C LEU A 32 -5.45 -16.91 0.13
N LYS A 33 -4.61 -17.82 -0.36
CA LYS A 33 -3.68 -17.52 -1.44
C LYS A 33 -4.38 -17.75 -2.78
N VAL A 34 -4.39 -16.75 -3.64
CA VAL A 34 -4.92 -16.79 -5.01
C VAL A 34 -3.74 -16.63 -5.96
N GLU A 35 -3.36 -17.71 -6.63
CA GLU A 35 -2.27 -17.71 -7.61
C GLU A 35 -2.84 -17.68 -9.02
N LEU A 36 -2.44 -16.70 -9.80
CA LEU A 36 -2.84 -16.52 -11.20
C LEU A 36 -1.62 -16.66 -12.10
N ASN A 37 -1.87 -17.10 -13.33
CA ASN A 37 -0.80 -17.30 -14.32
C ASN A 37 -0.18 -15.97 -14.72
N GLU A 38 1.10 -15.99 -15.14
CA GLU A 38 1.82 -14.82 -15.66
C GLU A 38 1.15 -14.21 -16.90
N THR A 39 0.41 -15.03 -17.67
CA THR A 39 -0.34 -14.60 -18.86
C THR A 39 -1.73 -14.03 -18.53
N THR A 40 -2.12 -13.95 -17.27
CA THR A 40 -3.41 -13.39 -16.84
C THR A 40 -3.61 -11.98 -17.41
N THR A 41 -4.80 -11.72 -17.92
CA THR A 41 -5.19 -10.40 -18.43
C THR A 41 -5.77 -9.51 -17.34
N THR A 42 -5.90 -8.21 -17.61
CA THR A 42 -6.58 -7.26 -16.72
C THR A 42 -8.00 -7.71 -16.43
N GLU A 43 -8.75 -8.14 -17.45
CA GLU A 43 -10.16 -8.57 -17.32
C GLU A 43 -10.29 -9.80 -16.42
N GLU A 44 -9.43 -10.80 -16.58
CA GLU A 44 -9.42 -12.00 -15.76
C GLU A 44 -9.13 -11.66 -14.28
N LEU A 45 -8.18 -10.76 -14.05
CA LEU A 45 -7.85 -10.30 -12.70
C LEU A 45 -9.00 -9.50 -12.07
N LEU A 46 -9.68 -8.63 -12.84
CA LEU A 46 -10.85 -7.87 -12.39
C LEU A 46 -12.01 -8.81 -12.00
N ILE A 47 -12.26 -9.87 -12.79
CA ILE A 47 -13.26 -10.89 -12.44
C ILE A 47 -12.90 -11.53 -11.09
N LYS A 48 -11.62 -11.90 -10.89
CA LYS A 48 -11.18 -12.52 -9.64
C LYS A 48 -11.31 -11.59 -8.45
N ILE A 49 -10.98 -10.31 -8.60
CA ILE A 49 -11.18 -9.28 -7.57
C ILE A 49 -12.67 -9.14 -7.24
N GLY A 50 -13.54 -9.12 -8.26
CA GLY A 50 -14.99 -9.08 -8.08
C GLY A 50 -15.51 -10.26 -7.23
N GLU A 51 -15.08 -11.49 -7.55
CA GLU A 51 -15.44 -12.69 -6.76
C GLU A 51 -15.03 -12.57 -5.29
N LEU A 52 -13.86 -11.98 -5.02
CA LEU A 52 -13.38 -11.78 -3.65
C LEU A 52 -14.12 -10.65 -2.94
N ASN A 53 -14.49 -9.59 -3.66
CA ASN A 53 -15.32 -8.51 -3.13
C ASN A 53 -16.70 -9.04 -2.69
N ASP A 54 -17.32 -9.92 -3.49
CA ASP A 54 -18.65 -10.47 -3.22
C ASP A 54 -18.65 -11.58 -2.16
N ASN A 55 -17.47 -12.13 -1.83
CA ASN A 55 -17.38 -13.21 -0.84
C ASN A 55 -17.42 -12.64 0.59
N PRO A 56 -18.47 -12.93 1.40
CA PRO A 56 -18.60 -12.42 2.76
C PRO A 56 -17.56 -12.99 3.74
N GLU A 57 -16.91 -14.11 3.42
CA GLU A 57 -15.86 -14.68 4.26
C GLU A 57 -14.50 -13.99 4.04
N VAL A 58 -14.35 -13.22 2.97
CA VAL A 58 -13.13 -12.43 2.69
C VAL A 58 -13.26 -11.05 3.33
N HIS A 59 -12.40 -10.75 4.27
CA HIS A 59 -12.42 -9.51 5.05
C HIS A 59 -11.34 -8.49 4.59
N GLY A 60 -10.37 -8.94 3.81
CA GLY A 60 -9.35 -8.09 3.22
C GLY A 60 -8.80 -8.71 1.95
N ILE A 61 -8.48 -7.87 0.97
CA ILE A 61 -7.90 -8.25 -0.32
C ILE A 61 -6.58 -7.51 -0.47
N LEU A 62 -5.55 -8.25 -0.86
CA LEU A 62 -4.23 -7.73 -1.14
C LEU A 62 -3.78 -8.24 -2.51
N LEU A 63 -3.58 -7.33 -3.47
CA LEU A 63 -2.97 -7.62 -4.74
C LEU A 63 -1.46 -7.37 -4.62
N GLN A 64 -0.67 -8.44 -4.70
CA GLN A 64 0.78 -8.35 -4.56
C GLN A 64 1.40 -7.61 -5.75
N HIS A 65 2.02 -6.48 -5.47
CA HIS A 65 2.80 -5.69 -6.43
C HIS A 65 4.25 -6.25 -6.55
N PRO A 66 4.88 -6.17 -7.74
CA PRO A 66 4.30 -5.77 -9.02
C PRO A 66 3.47 -6.88 -9.69
N VAL A 67 2.60 -6.49 -10.59
CA VAL A 67 1.92 -7.40 -11.52
C VAL A 67 2.62 -7.39 -12.89
N PRO A 68 2.41 -8.42 -13.77
CA PRO A 68 2.94 -8.42 -15.13
C PRO A 68 2.50 -7.20 -15.96
N ASP A 69 3.35 -6.74 -16.88
CA ASP A 69 3.22 -5.49 -17.64
C ASP A 69 1.93 -5.37 -18.47
N GLN A 70 1.29 -6.50 -18.87
CA GLN A 70 0.04 -6.49 -19.62
C GLN A 70 -1.18 -6.14 -18.78
N ILE A 71 -1.04 -6.08 -17.44
CA ILE A 71 -2.12 -5.78 -16.51
C ILE A 71 -2.14 -4.27 -16.20
N ASP A 72 -3.30 -3.66 -16.34
CA ASP A 72 -3.54 -2.33 -15.77
C ASP A 72 -3.67 -2.44 -14.24
N GLU A 73 -2.52 -2.36 -13.57
CA GLU A 73 -2.42 -2.49 -12.11
C GLU A 73 -3.28 -1.45 -11.39
N ARG A 74 -3.32 -0.20 -11.91
CA ARG A 74 -4.10 0.86 -11.26
C ARG A 74 -5.59 0.56 -11.29
N LEU A 75 -6.08 0.09 -12.44
CA LEU A 75 -7.47 -0.32 -12.59
C LEU A 75 -7.81 -1.48 -11.63
N CYS A 76 -6.92 -2.45 -11.51
CA CYS A 76 -7.10 -3.60 -10.60
C CYS A 76 -7.09 -3.19 -9.14
N PHE A 77 -6.19 -2.30 -8.72
CA PHE A 77 -6.22 -1.76 -7.36
C PHE A 77 -7.54 -1.04 -7.07
N ASP A 78 -8.00 -0.18 -7.98
CA ASP A 78 -9.23 0.60 -7.79
C ASP A 78 -10.51 -0.25 -7.86
N ALA A 79 -10.44 -1.50 -8.33
CA ALA A 79 -11.54 -2.46 -8.31
C ALA A 79 -11.71 -3.17 -6.96
N ILE A 80 -10.75 -3.06 -6.04
CA ILE A 80 -10.88 -3.61 -4.68
C ILE A 80 -11.89 -2.76 -3.91
N ASP A 81 -12.88 -3.41 -3.27
CA ASP A 81 -13.81 -2.72 -2.38
C ASP A 81 -13.05 -2.02 -1.25
N ILE A 82 -13.36 -0.74 -1.04
CA ILE A 82 -12.69 0.08 -0.02
C ILE A 82 -12.78 -0.51 1.39
N ALA A 83 -13.84 -1.25 1.69
CA ALA A 83 -13.99 -1.95 2.97
C ALA A 83 -13.05 -3.15 3.11
N LYS A 84 -12.49 -3.62 1.99
CA LYS A 84 -11.55 -4.76 1.91
C LYS A 84 -10.15 -4.36 1.45
N ASP A 85 -9.91 -3.06 1.15
CA ASP A 85 -8.61 -2.51 0.75
C ASP A 85 -7.68 -2.37 1.95
N VAL A 86 -7.28 -3.50 2.52
CA VAL A 86 -6.44 -3.53 3.74
C VAL A 86 -4.99 -3.12 3.51
N ASP A 87 -4.56 -3.02 2.25
CA ASP A 87 -3.22 -2.53 1.88
C ASP A 87 -3.20 -1.01 1.60
N GLY A 88 -4.39 -0.38 1.51
CA GLY A 88 -4.55 1.06 1.31
C GLY A 88 -4.01 1.53 -0.05
N VAL A 89 -4.34 0.81 -1.13
CA VAL A 89 -3.80 1.05 -2.48
C VAL A 89 -4.80 1.69 -3.44
N THR A 90 -6.10 1.72 -3.08
CA THR A 90 -7.14 2.32 -3.93
C THR A 90 -7.01 3.85 -3.97
N SER A 91 -7.41 4.45 -5.10
CA SER A 91 -7.47 5.92 -5.24
C SER A 91 -8.45 6.55 -4.25
N LEU A 92 -9.58 5.88 -4.00
CA LEU A 92 -10.58 6.34 -3.03
C LEU A 92 -10.04 6.27 -1.59
N GLY A 93 -9.37 5.17 -1.22
CA GLY A 93 -8.72 5.01 0.10
C GLY A 93 -7.65 6.06 0.34
N PHE A 94 -6.80 6.32 -0.67
CA PHE A 94 -5.80 7.39 -0.62
C PHE A 94 -6.47 8.76 -0.43
N GLY A 95 -7.53 9.07 -1.19
CA GLY A 95 -8.26 10.34 -1.07
C GLY A 95 -8.80 10.55 0.33
N LYS A 96 -9.48 9.55 0.90
CA LYS A 96 -9.99 9.60 2.27
C LYS A 96 -8.88 9.78 3.29
N MET A 97 -7.81 8.99 3.21
CA MET A 97 -6.66 9.10 4.11
C MET A 97 -6.02 10.50 4.02
N ALA A 98 -5.85 11.04 2.81
CA ALA A 98 -5.28 12.38 2.61
C ALA A 98 -6.16 13.48 3.22
N MET A 99 -7.48 13.30 3.22
CA MET A 99 -8.45 14.19 3.87
C MET A 99 -8.63 13.92 5.36
N ASN A 100 -7.85 13.02 5.94
CA ASN A 100 -7.94 12.58 7.32
C ASN A 100 -9.30 11.94 7.68
N GLU A 101 -9.95 11.32 6.68
CA GLU A 101 -11.18 10.54 6.84
C GLU A 101 -10.86 9.08 7.11
N PRO A 102 -11.75 8.31 7.77
CA PRO A 102 -11.55 6.89 8.03
C PRO A 102 -11.36 6.08 6.75
N ALA A 103 -10.19 5.47 6.60
CA ALA A 103 -9.85 4.50 5.56
C ALA A 103 -8.64 3.68 5.99
N PHE A 104 -8.42 2.53 5.34
CA PHE A 104 -7.12 1.87 5.45
C PHE A 104 -6.07 2.72 4.74
N GLY A 105 -4.99 3.02 5.42
CA GLY A 105 -3.84 3.71 4.81
C GLY A 105 -2.84 2.69 4.29
N SER A 106 -2.00 3.12 3.34
CA SER A 106 -0.91 2.29 2.81
C SER A 106 -0.08 1.67 3.92
N CYS A 107 0.09 0.35 3.91
CA CYS A 107 0.68 -0.41 5.01
C CYS A 107 2.11 0.01 5.35
N THR A 108 2.98 0.22 4.36
CA THR A 108 4.38 0.62 4.62
C THR A 108 4.47 2.03 5.23
N PRO A 109 3.81 3.08 4.69
CA PRO A 109 3.73 4.37 5.36
C PRO A 109 3.17 4.30 6.78
N GLN A 110 2.10 3.54 7.01
CA GLN A 110 1.55 3.33 8.35
C GLN A 110 2.56 2.67 9.29
N GLY A 111 3.31 1.68 8.79
CA GLY A 111 4.39 1.04 9.55
C GLY A 111 5.48 2.03 9.95
N ILE A 112 5.87 2.94 9.05
CA ILE A 112 6.84 4.01 9.33
C ILE A 112 6.28 4.97 10.39
N MET A 113 5.02 5.42 10.25
CA MET A 113 4.37 6.29 11.24
C MET A 113 4.34 5.63 12.63
N ARG A 114 4.04 4.33 12.67
CA ARG A 114 4.05 3.56 13.93
C ARG A 114 5.44 3.44 14.54
N LEU A 115 6.50 3.31 13.72
CA LEU A 115 7.89 3.31 14.22
C LEU A 115 8.27 4.67 14.80
N LEU A 116 7.92 5.77 14.13
CA LEU A 116 8.18 7.13 14.62
C LEU A 116 7.48 7.36 15.99
N GLU A 117 6.22 6.94 16.08
CA GLU A 117 5.45 7.04 17.33
C GLU A 117 6.06 6.16 18.43
N HIS A 118 6.45 4.92 18.12
CA HIS A 118 7.08 4.02 19.10
C HIS A 118 8.40 4.56 19.68
N HIS A 119 9.16 5.28 18.85
CA HIS A 119 10.41 5.91 19.27
C HIS A 119 10.23 7.34 19.78
N GLU A 120 8.97 7.76 20.00
CA GLU A 120 8.63 9.07 20.54
C GLU A 120 9.21 10.24 19.72
N ILE A 121 9.35 10.04 18.39
CA ILE A 121 9.84 11.07 17.49
C ILE A 121 8.72 12.08 17.26
N GLU A 122 8.92 13.31 17.70
CA GLU A 122 7.97 14.39 17.48
C GLU A 122 7.90 14.78 16.02
N ILE A 123 6.68 14.79 15.44
CA ILE A 123 6.43 15.11 14.03
C ILE A 123 5.85 16.50 13.88
N SER A 124 5.01 16.92 14.84
CA SER A 124 4.32 18.21 14.79
C SER A 124 5.30 19.39 14.74
N GLY A 125 5.12 20.26 13.76
CA GLY A 125 5.97 21.44 13.55
C GLY A 125 7.32 21.15 12.89
N LYS A 126 7.67 19.89 12.65
CA LYS A 126 8.93 19.49 12.01
C LYS A 126 8.88 19.63 10.50
N HIS A 127 10.03 19.82 9.88
CA HIS A 127 10.20 19.74 8.44
C HIS A 127 10.62 18.33 8.03
N ALA A 128 9.74 17.65 7.33
CA ALA A 128 9.95 16.29 6.83
C ALA A 128 10.22 16.30 5.33
N VAL A 129 11.23 15.55 4.88
CA VAL A 129 11.54 15.37 3.46
C VAL A 129 11.30 13.92 3.06
N VAL A 130 10.38 13.72 2.12
CA VAL A 130 10.04 12.41 1.56
C VAL A 130 10.71 12.27 0.19
N VAL A 131 11.69 11.36 0.08
CA VAL A 131 12.37 11.07 -1.18
C VAL A 131 11.67 9.92 -1.89
N GLY A 132 10.74 10.25 -2.78
CA GLY A 132 9.90 9.33 -3.54
C GLY A 132 8.49 9.87 -3.74
N ARG A 133 7.85 9.49 -4.84
CA ARG A 133 6.48 9.91 -5.18
C ARG A 133 5.62 8.78 -5.71
N SER A 134 5.94 7.56 -5.31
CA SER A 134 5.11 6.39 -5.65
C SER A 134 3.69 6.57 -5.15
N PRO A 135 2.65 6.16 -5.90
CA PRO A 135 1.26 6.21 -5.48
C PRO A 135 0.98 5.40 -4.20
N ILE A 136 1.71 4.31 -4.00
CA ILE A 136 1.49 3.38 -2.88
C ILE A 136 2.46 3.60 -1.70
N LEU A 137 3.44 4.49 -1.83
CA LEU A 137 4.45 4.70 -0.78
C LEU A 137 4.75 6.19 -0.54
N GLY A 138 5.35 6.90 -1.50
CA GLY A 138 5.84 8.25 -1.29
C GLY A 138 4.72 9.28 -1.08
N LYS A 139 3.69 9.25 -1.92
CA LYS A 139 2.52 10.14 -1.76
C LYS A 139 1.77 9.86 -0.46
N PRO A 140 1.42 8.61 -0.11
CA PRO A 140 0.78 8.32 1.16
C PRO A 140 1.62 8.74 2.37
N MET A 141 2.94 8.49 2.35
CA MET A 141 3.84 8.90 3.44
C MET A 141 3.79 10.41 3.67
N ALA A 142 3.85 11.18 2.59
CA ALA A 142 3.81 12.64 2.68
C ALA A 142 2.49 13.15 3.28
N MET A 143 1.36 12.55 2.88
CA MET A 143 0.05 12.94 3.44
C MET A 143 -0.09 12.52 4.90
N MET A 144 0.41 11.34 5.29
CA MET A 144 0.37 10.92 6.69
C MET A 144 1.20 11.82 7.60
N LEU A 145 2.38 12.27 7.16
CA LEU A 145 3.19 13.25 7.88
C LEU A 145 2.49 14.62 7.97
N LEU A 146 1.90 15.09 6.87
CA LEU A 146 1.11 16.32 6.85
C LEU A 146 -0.06 16.25 7.83
N ASN A 147 -0.79 15.14 7.87
CA ASN A 147 -1.90 14.91 8.80
C ASN A 147 -1.45 14.88 10.28
N LYS A 148 -0.15 14.70 10.53
CA LYS A 148 0.49 14.81 11.86
C LYS A 148 1.17 16.16 12.08
N HIS A 149 0.78 17.17 11.29
CA HIS A 149 1.23 18.56 11.40
C HIS A 149 2.70 18.81 11.04
N ALA A 150 3.32 17.96 10.23
CA ALA A 150 4.62 18.25 9.64
C ALA A 150 4.50 19.23 8.48
N THR A 151 5.54 20.03 8.24
CA THR A 151 5.79 20.67 6.95
C THR A 151 6.47 19.65 6.04
N VAL A 152 5.92 19.36 4.85
CA VAL A 152 6.41 18.25 4.03
C VAL A 152 6.92 18.72 2.68
N THR A 153 8.16 18.35 2.36
CA THR A 153 8.74 18.46 1.03
C THR A 153 8.82 17.08 0.36
N ILE A 154 8.31 16.96 -0.87
CA ILE A 154 8.39 15.72 -1.64
C ILE A 154 9.46 15.88 -2.72
N CYS A 155 10.51 15.06 -2.66
CA CYS A 155 11.57 14.98 -3.65
C CYS A 155 11.43 13.72 -4.52
N HIS A 156 11.92 13.78 -5.74
CA HIS A 156 11.84 12.69 -6.70
C HIS A 156 12.97 12.75 -7.74
N SER A 157 13.03 11.81 -8.66
CA SER A 157 14.10 11.68 -9.67
C SER A 157 14.34 12.92 -10.56
N ARG A 158 13.42 13.88 -10.56
CA ARG A 158 13.57 15.16 -11.30
C ARG A 158 13.78 16.36 -10.37
N THR A 159 13.92 16.13 -9.06
CA THR A 159 14.22 17.21 -8.10
C THR A 159 15.63 17.71 -8.33
N LYS A 160 15.80 19.01 -8.41
CA LYS A 160 17.12 19.66 -8.44
C LYS A 160 17.60 19.86 -7.00
N ASN A 161 18.90 19.82 -6.79
CA ASN A 161 19.53 20.06 -5.49
C ASN A 161 18.97 19.15 -4.38
N LEU A 162 18.80 17.85 -4.67
CA LEU A 162 18.22 16.89 -3.73
C LEU A 162 18.90 16.94 -2.35
N GLU A 163 20.23 17.09 -2.32
CA GLU A 163 21.02 17.15 -1.10
C GLU A 163 20.59 18.32 -0.19
N GLU A 164 20.37 19.52 -0.77
CA GLU A 164 19.93 20.70 -0.01
C GLU A 164 18.58 20.45 0.66
N HIS A 165 17.64 19.82 -0.06
CA HIS A 165 16.34 19.46 0.50
C HIS A 165 16.47 18.45 1.65
N VAL A 166 17.29 17.40 1.47
CA VAL A 166 17.50 16.38 2.50
C VAL A 166 18.18 16.96 3.74
N LEU A 167 19.18 17.81 3.55
CA LEU A 167 19.91 18.47 4.65
C LEU A 167 19.03 19.48 5.41
N SER A 168 17.94 19.96 4.81
CA SER A 168 16.98 20.86 5.49
C SER A 168 15.96 20.14 6.35
N ALA A 169 15.94 18.79 6.34
CA ALA A 169 15.02 18.00 7.15
C ALA A 169 15.45 17.97 8.63
N GLU A 170 14.47 17.83 9.50
CA GLU A 170 14.61 17.69 10.96
C GLU A 170 14.23 16.30 11.43
#